data_66707c7e733597aecad884e154d273ac
#
_entry.id   66707c7e733597aecad884e154d273ac
#
_cell.length_a   1.000
_cell.length_b   1.000
_cell.length_c   1.000
_cell.angle_alpha   90.00
_cell.angle_beta   90.00
_cell.angle_gamma   90.00
#
_symmetry.space_group_name_H-M   'P 1'
#
loop_
_entity.id
_entity.type
_entity.pdbx_description
1 polymer ?
#
loop_
_entity_poly.entity_id
_entity_poly.type
_entity_poly.pdbx_seq_one_letter_code
_entity_poly.pdbx_strand_id
1 'polypeptide(L)'
;MSKGRYGIHGGQYIPETLMNEVIKLEEAYEFYKKDEAFNQELDTLLREYAGRPSLLYYAEKMTKDLGGAKIYFKREDLNHTGSHKINNVLGQALLAKKMGKTRIIAETGAGQHGVATATAAALLGLECEIFMGKEDTIRQALNVYRMELLGAKVHAVESGTMTLKDAVNECMREWTNRVDDTLYVLGLSLIHI
;
A
#
# COMPACT_ATOMS: atom_id res chain seq x y z
N MET A 1 10.41 19.77 18.58
CA MET A 1 9.36 19.92 17.54
C MET A 1 8.22 19.00 17.91
N SER A 2 6.98 19.42 17.73
CA SER A 2 5.84 18.53 17.96
C SER A 2 5.89 17.39 16.92
N LYS A 3 5.54 16.14 17.32
CA LYS A 3 5.48 14.97 16.45
C LYS A 3 4.67 15.28 15.17
N GLY A 4 5.15 14.83 14.02
CA GLY A 4 4.48 15.01 12.72
C GLY A 4 4.50 16.45 12.16
N ARG A 5 5.31 17.35 12.71
CA ARG A 5 5.45 18.71 12.17
C ARG A 5 6.88 18.99 11.71
N TYR A 6 6.96 19.65 10.55
CA TYR A 6 8.20 20.06 9.89
C TYR A 6 8.11 21.58 9.61
N GLY A 7 8.47 22.39 10.62
CA GLY A 7 8.24 23.84 10.60
C GLY A 7 6.74 24.17 10.61
N ILE A 8 6.28 24.90 9.60
CA ILE A 8 4.85 25.26 9.43
C ILE A 8 4.03 24.15 8.78
N HIS A 9 4.68 23.09 8.28
CA HIS A 9 4.04 21.98 7.56
C HIS A 9 3.81 20.78 8.47
N GLY A 10 2.87 19.93 8.08
CA GLY A 10 2.52 18.72 8.81
C GLY A 10 1.50 18.93 9.91
N GLY A 11 1.25 17.90 10.68
CA GLY A 11 0.26 17.81 11.74
C GLY A 11 -0.52 16.50 11.63
N GLN A 12 -1.47 16.30 12.54
CA GLN A 12 -2.34 15.13 12.57
C GLN A 12 -3.79 15.59 12.32
N TYR A 13 -4.26 15.41 11.11
CA TYR A 13 -5.60 15.81 10.66
C TYR A 13 -6.35 14.58 10.16
N ILE A 14 -6.98 13.87 11.10
CA ILE A 14 -7.78 12.68 10.82
C ILE A 14 -9.06 12.77 11.64
N PRO A 15 -10.18 12.12 11.25
CA PRO A 15 -11.37 12.03 12.07
C PRO A 15 -11.06 11.56 13.49
N GLU A 16 -11.67 12.19 14.48
CA GLU A 16 -11.41 11.90 15.90
C GLU A 16 -11.62 10.41 16.24
N THR A 17 -12.57 9.76 15.59
CA THR A 17 -12.87 8.35 15.74
C THR A 17 -11.70 7.42 15.39
N LEU A 18 -10.78 7.88 14.53
CA LEU A 18 -9.59 7.13 14.10
C LEU A 18 -8.32 7.54 14.86
N MET A 19 -8.34 8.64 15.61
CA MET A 19 -7.15 9.22 16.23
C MET A 19 -6.45 8.22 17.17
N ASN A 20 -7.21 7.50 18.00
CA ASN A 20 -6.64 6.51 18.92
C ASN A 20 -5.93 5.38 18.17
N GLU A 21 -6.48 4.94 17.04
CA GLU A 21 -5.86 3.88 16.24
C GLU A 21 -4.59 4.36 15.54
N VAL A 22 -4.57 5.61 15.06
CA VAL A 22 -3.35 6.21 14.48
C VAL A 22 -2.27 6.36 15.53
N ILE A 23 -2.61 6.70 16.77
CA ILE A 23 -1.65 6.75 17.90
C ILE A 23 -1.08 5.36 18.18
N LYS A 24 -1.92 4.32 18.26
CA LYS A 24 -1.47 2.93 18.42
C LYS A 24 -0.55 2.48 17.28
N LEU A 25 -0.90 2.86 16.04
CA LEU A 25 -0.07 2.56 14.87
C LEU A 25 1.30 3.25 14.96
N GLU A 26 1.34 4.52 15.38
CA GLU A 26 2.59 5.26 15.59
C GLU A 26 3.46 4.58 16.67
N GLU A 27 2.86 4.20 17.81
CA GLU A 27 3.55 3.50 18.88
C GLU A 27 4.11 2.14 18.42
N ALA A 28 3.31 1.36 17.70
CA ALA A 28 3.73 0.09 17.12
C ALA A 28 4.88 0.30 16.13
N TYR A 29 4.79 1.28 15.24
CA TYR A 29 5.86 1.61 14.31
C TYR A 29 7.15 2.01 15.02
N GLU A 30 7.08 2.89 16.05
CA GLU A 30 8.24 3.31 16.84
C GLU A 30 8.91 2.15 17.60
N PHE A 31 8.14 1.14 18.00
CA PHE A 31 8.64 -0.08 18.60
C PHE A 31 9.28 -1.00 17.54
N TYR A 32 8.51 -1.41 16.53
CA TYR A 32 8.92 -2.43 15.56
C TYR A 32 10.06 -1.97 14.65
N LYS A 33 10.19 -0.69 14.33
CA LYS A 33 11.33 -0.19 13.56
C LYS A 33 12.69 -0.42 14.23
N LYS A 34 12.71 -0.71 15.55
CA LYS A 34 13.92 -1.01 16.34
C LYS A 34 14.02 -2.49 16.70
N ASP A 35 12.98 -3.27 16.45
CA ASP A 35 12.93 -4.68 16.75
C ASP A 35 13.69 -5.47 15.68
N GLU A 36 14.75 -6.18 16.09
CA GLU A 36 15.62 -6.92 15.16
C GLU A 36 14.87 -8.04 14.46
N ALA A 37 13.98 -8.75 15.16
CA ALA A 37 13.24 -9.86 14.59
C ALA A 37 12.26 -9.39 13.51
N PHE A 38 11.58 -8.27 13.75
CA PHE A 38 10.72 -7.63 12.75
C PHE A 38 11.51 -7.21 11.51
N ASN A 39 12.65 -6.55 11.71
CA ASN A 39 13.48 -6.07 10.59
C ASN A 39 14.06 -7.24 9.78
N GLN A 40 14.51 -8.32 10.42
CA GLN A 40 14.97 -9.53 9.74
C GLN A 40 13.86 -10.20 8.93
N GLU A 41 12.65 -10.31 9.48
CA GLU A 41 11.48 -10.85 8.78
C GLU A 41 11.11 -9.98 7.57
N LEU A 42 11.08 -8.66 7.74
CA LEU A 42 10.80 -7.71 6.65
C LEU A 42 11.88 -7.77 5.57
N ASP A 43 13.16 -7.77 5.94
CA ASP A 43 14.27 -7.87 4.99
C ASP A 43 14.23 -9.18 4.20
N THR A 44 13.88 -10.29 4.84
CA THR A 44 13.68 -11.57 4.17
C THR A 44 12.54 -11.50 3.17
N LEU A 45 11.38 -10.95 3.55
CA LEU A 45 10.25 -10.75 2.64
C LEU A 45 10.60 -9.83 1.48
N LEU A 46 11.32 -8.75 1.72
CA LEU A 46 11.73 -7.82 0.67
C LEU A 46 12.72 -8.48 -0.31
N ARG A 47 13.68 -9.24 0.18
CA ARG A 47 14.70 -9.89 -0.65
C ARG A 47 14.17 -11.12 -1.37
N GLU A 48 13.51 -12.03 -0.65
CA GLU A 48 13.21 -13.36 -1.18
C GLU A 48 11.83 -13.43 -1.84
N TYR A 49 10.88 -12.60 -1.39
CA TYR A 49 9.52 -12.57 -1.93
C TYR A 49 9.30 -11.40 -2.90
N ALA A 50 9.69 -10.18 -2.53
CA ALA A 50 9.50 -9.03 -3.40
C ALA A 50 10.58 -8.91 -4.51
N GLY A 51 11.77 -9.49 -4.35
CA GLY A 51 12.86 -9.43 -5.32
C GLY A 51 13.73 -8.18 -5.21
N ARG A 52 13.84 -7.61 -4.00
CA ARG A 52 14.69 -6.44 -3.76
C ARG A 52 16.13 -6.82 -3.35
N PRO A 53 17.11 -5.92 -3.57
CA PRO A 53 17.00 -4.62 -4.28
C PRO A 53 16.78 -4.81 -5.78
N SER A 54 15.86 -4.01 -6.36
CA SER A 54 15.68 -4.00 -7.81
C SER A 54 16.90 -3.44 -8.52
N LEU A 55 17.20 -3.96 -9.70
CA LEU A 55 18.39 -3.61 -10.47
C LEU A 55 18.27 -2.23 -11.12
N LEU A 56 19.40 -1.63 -11.42
CA LEU A 56 19.53 -0.43 -12.23
C LEU A 56 20.02 -0.85 -13.61
N TYR A 57 19.19 -0.69 -14.63
CA TYR A 57 19.47 -1.07 -16.02
C TYR A 57 19.87 0.15 -16.85
N TYR A 58 21.04 0.09 -17.47
CA TYR A 58 21.46 1.12 -18.43
C TYR A 58 20.78 0.91 -19.77
N ALA A 59 19.94 1.87 -20.18
CA ALA A 59 19.23 1.87 -21.45
C ALA A 59 20.12 2.44 -22.57
N GLU A 60 21.12 1.67 -22.99
CA GLU A 60 22.18 2.12 -23.91
C GLU A 60 21.62 2.62 -25.23
N LYS A 61 20.74 1.84 -25.87
CA LYS A 61 20.12 2.24 -27.15
C LYS A 61 19.33 3.53 -27.02
N MET A 62 18.48 3.64 -26.00
CA MET A 62 17.69 4.87 -25.77
C MET A 62 18.59 6.08 -25.50
N THR A 63 19.67 5.90 -24.74
CA THR A 63 20.66 6.94 -24.47
C THR A 63 21.29 7.45 -25.77
N LYS A 64 21.68 6.54 -26.67
CA LYS A 64 22.29 6.88 -27.96
C LYS A 64 21.30 7.54 -28.91
N ASP A 65 20.08 7.00 -29.00
CA ASP A 65 19.05 7.52 -29.93
C ASP A 65 18.61 8.93 -29.54
N LEU A 66 18.56 9.27 -28.25
CA LEU A 66 18.15 10.58 -27.76
C LEU A 66 19.31 11.59 -27.65
N GLY A 67 20.57 11.14 -27.68
CA GLY A 67 21.75 12.00 -27.74
C GLY A 67 21.97 12.94 -26.55
N GLY A 68 21.40 12.61 -25.38
CA GLY A 68 21.47 13.45 -24.18
C GLY A 68 22.15 12.76 -22.99
N ALA A 69 21.57 12.92 -21.82
CA ALA A 69 22.04 12.29 -20.59
C ALA A 69 21.95 10.76 -20.65
N LYS A 70 22.79 10.05 -19.90
CA LYS A 70 22.70 8.61 -19.74
C LYS A 70 21.39 8.23 -19.03
N ILE A 71 20.62 7.34 -19.62
CA ILE A 71 19.32 6.91 -19.14
C ILE A 71 19.44 5.56 -18.44
N TYR A 72 18.96 5.50 -17.21
CA TYR A 72 18.92 4.28 -16.42
C TYR A 72 17.49 4.02 -15.93
N PHE A 73 17.08 2.76 -15.95
CA PHE A 73 15.80 2.32 -15.38
C PHE A 73 16.04 1.65 -14.04
N LYS A 74 15.41 2.17 -12.99
CA LYS A 74 15.25 1.45 -11.72
C LYS A 74 14.11 0.45 -11.90
N ARG A 75 14.46 -0.84 -12.00
CA ARG A 75 13.57 -1.90 -12.49
C ARG A 75 12.58 -2.38 -11.42
N GLU A 76 11.74 -1.49 -10.90
CA GLU A 76 10.68 -1.84 -9.95
C GLU A 76 9.53 -2.64 -10.60
N ASP A 77 9.47 -2.67 -11.92
CA ASP A 77 8.62 -3.54 -12.73
C ASP A 77 8.96 -5.03 -12.60
N LEU A 78 10.18 -5.36 -12.17
CA LEU A 78 10.62 -6.74 -11.92
C LEU A 78 10.34 -7.22 -10.50
N ASN A 79 9.87 -6.36 -9.63
CA ASN A 79 9.42 -6.80 -8.31
C ASN A 79 8.21 -7.73 -8.43
N HIS A 80 8.02 -8.58 -7.44
CA HIS A 80 6.80 -9.39 -7.35
C HIS A 80 5.55 -8.49 -7.45
N THR A 81 4.53 -8.93 -8.16
CA THR A 81 3.34 -8.19 -8.57
C THR A 81 3.52 -7.19 -9.73
N GLY A 82 4.76 -6.90 -10.14
CA GLY A 82 5.07 -6.07 -11.31
C GLY A 82 5.14 -4.57 -11.04
N SER A 83 5.25 -4.14 -9.77
CA SER A 83 5.39 -2.72 -9.43
C SER A 83 6.08 -2.51 -8.07
N HIS A 84 6.40 -1.23 -7.78
CA HIS A 84 6.99 -0.81 -6.50
C HIS A 84 6.04 -0.97 -5.30
N LYS A 85 4.75 -1.18 -5.51
CA LYS A 85 3.73 -1.19 -4.44
C LYS A 85 3.94 -2.29 -3.42
N ILE A 86 4.46 -3.45 -3.83
CA ILE A 86 4.73 -4.57 -2.93
C ILE A 86 5.70 -4.20 -1.80
N ASN A 87 6.64 -3.29 -2.03
CA ASN A 87 7.64 -2.88 -1.04
C ASN A 87 6.99 -2.24 0.19
N ASN A 88 6.12 -1.28 -0.03
CA ASN A 88 5.39 -0.58 0.99
C ASN A 88 4.36 -1.50 1.68
N VAL A 89 3.64 -2.28 0.88
CA VAL A 89 2.54 -3.13 1.38
C VAL A 89 3.06 -4.23 2.31
N LEU A 90 4.18 -4.88 1.99
CA LEU A 90 4.76 -5.91 2.87
C LEU A 90 5.08 -5.36 4.26
N GLY A 91 5.65 -4.16 4.35
CA GLY A 91 5.94 -3.52 5.63
C GLY A 91 4.67 -3.20 6.43
N GLN A 92 3.65 -2.63 5.79
CA GLN A 92 2.38 -2.31 6.46
C GLN A 92 1.60 -3.56 6.87
N ALA A 93 1.52 -4.58 6.01
CA ALA A 93 0.81 -5.82 6.31
C ALA A 93 1.51 -6.63 7.42
N LEU A 94 2.85 -6.67 7.42
CA LEU A 94 3.60 -7.29 8.51
C LEU A 94 3.38 -6.56 9.83
N LEU A 95 3.41 -5.22 9.81
CA LEU A 95 3.11 -4.41 11.00
C LEU A 95 1.68 -4.66 11.50
N ALA A 96 0.70 -4.69 10.60
CA ALA A 96 -0.69 -5.02 10.95
C ALA A 96 -0.78 -6.37 11.69
N LYS A 97 -0.13 -7.40 11.15
CA LYS A 97 -0.08 -8.73 11.77
C LYS A 97 0.56 -8.70 13.15
N LYS A 98 1.67 -7.96 13.33
CA LYS A 98 2.33 -7.80 14.65
C LYS A 98 1.49 -7.02 15.64
N MET A 99 0.64 -6.12 15.19
CA MET A 99 -0.36 -5.41 15.99
C MET A 99 -1.58 -6.28 16.36
N GLY A 100 -1.64 -7.53 15.88
CA GLY A 100 -2.77 -8.44 16.12
C GLY A 100 -4.00 -8.17 15.25
N LYS A 101 -3.85 -7.37 14.18
CA LYS A 101 -4.93 -7.18 13.21
C LYS A 101 -5.15 -8.46 12.41
N THR A 102 -6.41 -8.76 12.13
CA THR A 102 -6.82 -9.94 11.37
C THR A 102 -7.24 -9.58 9.93
N ARG A 103 -7.50 -8.31 9.67
CA ARG A 103 -7.95 -7.78 8.39
C ARG A 103 -7.13 -6.57 7.95
N ILE A 104 -6.88 -6.49 6.66
CA ILE A 104 -6.35 -5.27 6.01
C ILE A 104 -7.29 -4.81 4.91
N ILE A 105 -7.41 -3.50 4.77
CA ILE A 105 -8.18 -2.86 3.70
C ILE A 105 -7.30 -1.88 2.94
N ALA A 106 -7.62 -1.66 1.67
CA ALA A 106 -6.92 -0.67 0.85
C ALA A 106 -7.83 -0.08 -0.23
N GLU A 107 -7.53 1.14 -0.60
CA GLU A 107 -8.03 1.77 -1.83
C GLU A 107 -7.14 1.41 -3.01
N THR A 108 -7.71 1.45 -4.21
CA THR A 108 -6.92 1.35 -5.44
C THR A 108 -7.62 2.04 -6.62
N GLY A 109 -6.86 2.64 -7.52
CA GLY A 109 -7.35 3.18 -8.79
C GLY A 109 -6.89 2.30 -9.96
N ALA A 110 -5.61 2.34 -10.33
CA ALA A 110 -5.04 1.49 -11.38
C ALA A 110 -4.94 -0.02 -11.00
N GLY A 111 -5.28 -0.40 -9.77
CA GLY A 111 -5.29 -1.78 -9.30
C GLY A 111 -3.98 -2.29 -8.72
N GLN A 112 -2.84 -1.65 -8.96
CA GLN A 112 -1.53 -2.17 -8.54
C GLN A 112 -1.37 -2.23 -7.01
N HIS A 113 -1.89 -1.23 -6.30
CA HIS A 113 -1.87 -1.24 -4.84
C HIS A 113 -2.80 -2.33 -4.27
N GLY A 114 -3.98 -2.47 -4.84
CA GLY A 114 -4.91 -3.54 -4.47
C GLY A 114 -4.33 -4.94 -4.68
N VAL A 115 -3.71 -5.19 -5.83
CA VAL A 115 -3.04 -6.48 -6.11
C VAL A 115 -1.91 -6.74 -5.12
N ALA A 116 -1.08 -5.74 -4.81
CA ALA A 116 -0.01 -5.89 -3.83
C ALA A 116 -0.57 -6.18 -2.43
N THR A 117 -1.66 -5.49 -2.03
CA THR A 117 -2.31 -5.69 -0.72
C THR A 117 -2.93 -7.09 -0.63
N ALA A 118 -3.66 -7.52 -1.65
CA ALA A 118 -4.22 -8.87 -1.72
C ALA A 118 -3.11 -9.96 -1.65
N THR A 119 -1.99 -9.72 -2.34
CA THR A 119 -0.83 -10.62 -2.33
C THR A 119 -0.23 -10.75 -0.93
N ALA A 120 0.02 -9.62 -0.24
CA ALA A 120 0.57 -9.63 1.11
C ALA A 120 -0.42 -10.22 2.13
N ALA A 121 -1.72 -9.96 1.98
CA ALA A 121 -2.77 -10.55 2.81
C ALA A 121 -2.79 -12.07 2.69
N ALA A 122 -2.78 -12.61 1.46
CA ALA A 122 -2.72 -14.04 1.20
C ALA A 122 -1.47 -14.69 1.82
N LEU A 123 -0.30 -14.03 1.65
CA LEU A 123 0.96 -14.50 2.22
C LEU A 123 0.95 -14.55 3.75
N LEU A 124 0.37 -13.54 4.40
CA LEU A 124 0.41 -13.38 5.86
C LEU A 124 -0.82 -13.97 6.58
N GLY A 125 -1.80 -14.49 5.83
CA GLY A 125 -3.03 -15.08 6.37
C GLY A 125 -3.99 -14.05 6.96
N LEU A 126 -4.12 -12.89 6.31
CA LEU A 126 -5.02 -11.80 6.70
C LEU A 126 -6.23 -11.76 5.76
N GLU A 127 -7.40 -11.39 6.29
CA GLU A 127 -8.54 -11.01 5.45
C GLU A 127 -8.20 -9.73 4.67
N CYS A 128 -8.70 -9.65 3.43
CA CYS A 128 -8.41 -8.51 2.55
C CYS A 128 -9.67 -8.00 1.86
N GLU A 129 -9.93 -6.70 2.02
CA GLU A 129 -10.97 -6.02 1.25
C GLU A 129 -10.38 -4.79 0.53
N ILE A 130 -10.71 -4.68 -0.75
CA ILE A 130 -10.18 -3.62 -1.63
C ILE A 130 -11.34 -2.77 -2.13
N PHE A 131 -11.21 -1.45 -1.98
CA PHE A 131 -12.16 -0.46 -2.47
C PHE A 131 -11.63 0.15 -3.76
N MET A 132 -12.44 0.10 -4.80
CA MET A 132 -12.08 0.57 -6.14
C MET A 132 -13.28 1.27 -6.79
N GLY A 133 -13.07 2.41 -7.41
CA GLY A 133 -14.13 3.11 -8.13
C GLY A 133 -14.73 2.21 -9.22
N LYS A 134 -16.06 2.26 -9.40
CA LYS A 134 -16.78 1.43 -10.40
C LYS A 134 -16.19 1.56 -11.80
N GLU A 135 -15.87 2.79 -12.22
CA GLU A 135 -15.24 3.05 -13.51
C GLU A 135 -13.86 2.36 -13.62
N ASP A 136 -13.09 2.41 -12.53
CA ASP A 136 -11.77 1.80 -12.48
C ASP A 136 -11.85 0.27 -12.46
N THR A 137 -12.87 -0.34 -11.83
CA THR A 137 -13.04 -1.81 -11.87
C THR A 137 -13.27 -2.32 -13.27
N ILE A 138 -13.97 -1.56 -14.11
CA ILE A 138 -14.19 -1.92 -15.52
C ILE A 138 -12.90 -1.79 -16.33
N ARG A 139 -12.20 -0.63 -16.18
CA ARG A 139 -10.94 -0.36 -16.90
C ARG A 139 -9.82 -1.33 -16.54
N GLN A 140 -9.81 -1.79 -15.30
CA GLN A 140 -8.75 -2.63 -14.72
C GLN A 140 -9.25 -4.03 -14.33
N ALA A 141 -10.19 -4.59 -15.11
CA ALA A 141 -10.82 -5.88 -14.82
C ALA A 141 -9.81 -7.02 -14.57
N LEU A 142 -8.66 -7.01 -15.27
CA LEU A 142 -7.60 -7.99 -15.04
C LEU A 142 -7.01 -7.88 -13.61
N ASN A 143 -6.82 -6.68 -13.10
CA ASN A 143 -6.34 -6.50 -11.73
C ASN A 143 -7.41 -6.87 -10.70
N VAL A 144 -8.69 -6.61 -10.98
CA VAL A 144 -9.81 -7.09 -10.15
C VAL A 144 -9.78 -8.61 -10.06
N TYR A 145 -9.70 -9.30 -11.18
CA TYR A 145 -9.58 -10.77 -11.23
C TYR A 145 -8.38 -11.29 -10.41
N ARG A 146 -7.23 -10.63 -10.52
CA ARG A 146 -6.02 -11.01 -9.75
C ARG A 146 -6.24 -10.87 -8.24
N MET A 147 -6.89 -9.80 -7.79
CA MET A 147 -7.21 -9.57 -6.38
C MET A 147 -8.17 -10.64 -5.85
N GLU A 148 -9.23 -10.96 -6.59
CA GLU A 148 -10.20 -11.99 -6.23
C GLU A 148 -9.57 -13.39 -6.22
N LEU A 149 -8.70 -13.70 -7.17
CA LEU A 149 -7.96 -14.97 -7.21
C LEU A 149 -7.08 -15.16 -5.98
N LEU A 150 -6.54 -14.06 -5.43
CA LEU A 150 -5.75 -14.04 -4.18
C LEU A 150 -6.63 -14.08 -2.90
N GLY A 151 -7.95 -14.15 -3.06
CA GLY A 151 -8.89 -14.24 -1.94
C GLY A 151 -9.35 -12.89 -1.39
N ALA A 152 -8.99 -11.78 -2.02
CA ALA A 152 -9.48 -10.46 -1.61
C ALA A 152 -10.91 -10.23 -2.12
N LYS A 153 -11.71 -9.52 -1.32
CA LYS A 153 -13.02 -9.05 -1.74
C LYS A 153 -12.88 -7.64 -2.32
N VAL A 154 -13.32 -7.45 -3.56
CA VAL A 154 -13.28 -6.15 -4.23
C VAL A 154 -14.65 -5.48 -4.20
N HIS A 155 -14.69 -4.25 -3.65
CA HIS A 155 -15.89 -3.42 -3.57
C HIS A 155 -15.85 -2.34 -4.64
N ALA A 156 -16.80 -2.41 -5.57
CA ALA A 156 -16.99 -1.36 -6.56
C ALA A 156 -17.73 -0.17 -5.93
N VAL A 157 -17.06 0.97 -5.81
CA VAL A 157 -17.63 2.19 -5.23
C VAL A 157 -18.37 2.97 -6.30
N GLU A 158 -19.67 3.17 -6.10
CA GLU A 158 -20.58 3.83 -7.05
C GLU A 158 -20.88 5.29 -6.67
N SER A 159 -20.35 5.79 -5.56
CA SER A 159 -20.54 7.18 -5.12
C SER A 159 -19.63 8.15 -5.89
N GLY A 160 -20.03 9.41 -5.95
CA GLY A 160 -19.24 10.51 -6.51
C GLY A 160 -18.91 10.33 -7.99
N THR A 161 -17.63 10.41 -8.32
CA THR A 161 -17.10 10.21 -9.69
C THR A 161 -16.77 8.76 -9.98
N MET A 162 -17.00 7.86 -9.05
CA MET A 162 -16.71 6.42 -9.15
C MET A 162 -15.24 6.11 -9.45
N THR A 163 -14.33 6.93 -8.91
CA THR A 163 -12.88 6.85 -9.11
C THR A 163 -12.13 6.74 -7.79
N LEU A 164 -10.78 6.79 -7.84
CA LEU A 164 -9.89 6.63 -6.68
C LEU A 164 -10.26 7.49 -5.46
N LYS A 165 -10.67 8.76 -5.65
CA LYS A 165 -11.07 9.63 -4.54
C LYS A 165 -12.23 9.05 -3.73
N ASP A 166 -13.20 8.50 -4.42
CA ASP A 166 -14.39 7.93 -3.79
C ASP A 166 -14.05 6.59 -3.12
N ALA A 167 -13.14 5.83 -3.72
CA ALA A 167 -12.58 4.61 -3.11
C ALA A 167 -11.84 4.91 -1.79
N VAL A 168 -11.05 5.99 -1.73
CA VAL A 168 -10.40 6.47 -0.48
C VAL A 168 -11.45 6.80 0.58
N ASN A 169 -12.48 7.56 0.22
CA ASN A 169 -13.54 7.94 1.16
C ASN A 169 -14.27 6.72 1.73
N GLU A 170 -14.57 5.74 0.90
CA GLU A 170 -15.25 4.53 1.33
C GLU A 170 -14.37 3.67 2.21
N CYS A 171 -13.10 3.53 1.85
CA CYS A 171 -12.10 2.82 2.64
C CYS A 171 -11.96 3.45 4.05
N MET A 172 -11.95 4.77 4.15
CA MET A 172 -11.91 5.49 5.44
C MET A 172 -13.17 5.24 6.28
N ARG A 173 -14.36 5.23 5.65
CA ARG A 173 -15.62 4.90 6.36
C ARG A 173 -15.59 3.48 6.89
N GLU A 174 -15.17 2.52 6.06
CA GLU A 174 -15.07 1.13 6.47
C GLU A 174 -14.04 0.93 7.58
N TRP A 175 -12.90 1.62 7.52
CA TRP A 175 -11.92 1.57 8.61
C TRP A 175 -12.50 2.07 9.93
N THR A 176 -13.30 3.15 9.90
CA THR A 176 -14.00 3.67 11.09
C THR A 176 -14.96 2.65 11.69
N ASN A 177 -15.63 1.85 10.84
CA ASN A 177 -16.60 0.84 11.28
C ASN A 177 -15.94 -0.36 11.99
N ARG A 178 -14.71 -0.71 11.60
CA ARG A 178 -14.00 -1.91 12.09
C ARG A 178 -12.55 -1.61 12.46
N VAL A 179 -12.34 -0.55 13.23
CA VAL A 179 -11.00 -0.05 13.55
C VAL A 179 -10.19 -1.04 14.42
N ASP A 180 -10.85 -1.83 15.26
CA ASP A 180 -10.17 -2.68 16.23
C ASP A 180 -9.43 -3.85 15.60
N ASP A 181 -9.98 -4.47 14.57
CA ASP A 181 -9.44 -5.66 13.91
C ASP A 181 -8.79 -5.37 12.55
N THR A 182 -8.89 -4.16 12.06
CA THR A 182 -8.53 -3.77 10.70
C THR A 182 -7.41 -2.74 10.67
N LEU A 183 -6.45 -2.90 9.76
CA LEU A 183 -5.53 -1.83 9.36
C LEU A 183 -5.83 -1.36 7.94
N TYR A 184 -5.85 -0.04 7.75
CA TYR A 184 -5.90 0.57 6.42
C TYR A 184 -4.47 0.68 5.85
N VAL A 185 -4.20 -0.10 4.82
CA VAL A 185 -2.91 -0.11 4.10
C VAL A 185 -2.92 1.01 3.07
N LEU A 186 -2.32 2.14 3.42
CA LEU A 186 -2.27 3.33 2.58
C LEU A 186 -1.33 3.15 1.39
N GLY A 187 -1.85 3.31 0.19
CA GLY A 187 -1.10 3.17 -1.06
C GLY A 187 -0.80 4.48 -1.79
N LEU A 188 -1.46 5.56 -1.38
CA LEU A 188 -1.37 6.85 -2.02
C LEU A 188 -0.53 7.83 -1.18
N SER A 189 0.28 8.65 -1.86
CA SER A 189 0.90 9.80 -1.20
C SER A 189 -0.18 10.83 -0.88
N LEU A 190 -0.39 11.08 0.41
CA LEU A 190 -1.35 12.09 0.89
C LEU A 190 -0.91 13.53 0.62
N ILE A 191 0.24 13.74 0.02
CA ILE A 191 0.77 15.07 -0.29
C ILE A 191 -0.09 15.85 -1.28
N HIS A 192 -0.91 15.15 -2.05
CA HIS A 192 -1.80 15.73 -3.05
C HIS A 192 -3.28 15.74 -2.61
N ILE A 193 -3.56 15.33 -1.39
CA ILE A 193 -4.86 15.38 -0.76
C ILE A 193 -4.84 16.44 0.34
#